data_dcdc72424b0ce25c0c3f796c9a1fbc6b
#
_entry.id   dcdc72424b0ce25c0c3f796c9a1fbc6b
#
_cell.length_a   1.000
_cell.length_b   1.000
_cell.length_c   1.000
_cell.angle_alpha   90.00
_cell.angle_beta   90.00
_cell.angle_gamma   90.00
#
_symmetry.space_group_name_H-M   'P 1'
#
loop_
_entity.id
_entity.type
_entity.pdbx_description
1 polymer ?
#
loop_
_entity_poly.entity_id
_entity_poly.type
_entity_poly.pdbx_seq_one_letter_code
_entity_poly.pdbx_strand_id
1 'polypeptide(L)'
;MNAQVQVREEEQITLEEAVQLGAVDSEFFGQFFFSKTCRQASPPFHREMDTALDDPENRFVDCMVFRGGAKTSKLRLLTAKRISYGLARTIVFVGKSQEHAVKSVSWLKNAVKRNSLWAESFGLKPGGKWADTEIEIIHDVLDIRITVVALGITGSVRGVNIDDYRPDLIVVDDPCDEENTATAEQRKKISDLFFGALQKSLAPASEAPHAKMVLLQTVLDDDDLISVCQRDSQWKSLTFSCFGADGQSIWPERWTTEELLKDKQAHVERNQLSLWLREMECRVVGEEGNAFLPQIGRAHV
;
A
#
# COMPACT_ATOMS: atom_id res chain seq x y z
N MET A 1 53.30 -2.97 -20.97
CA MET A 1 52.29 -3.87 -20.44
C MET A 1 50.98 -3.09 -20.33
N ASN A 2 50.13 -3.22 -21.35
CA ASN A 2 48.83 -2.51 -21.43
C ASN A 2 47.80 -3.32 -20.65
N ALA A 3 47.32 -2.78 -19.55
CA ALA A 3 46.14 -3.29 -18.86
C ALA A 3 44.91 -2.83 -19.65
N GLN A 4 44.32 -3.69 -20.41
CA GLN A 4 43.00 -3.50 -20.99
C GLN A 4 41.98 -3.60 -19.86
N VAL A 5 41.35 -2.47 -19.51
CA VAL A 5 40.14 -2.44 -18.75
C VAL A 5 39.04 -2.94 -19.64
N GLN A 6 38.58 -4.17 -19.43
CA GLN A 6 37.36 -4.67 -20.01
C GLN A 6 36.18 -3.91 -19.38
N VAL A 7 35.66 -2.96 -20.14
CA VAL A 7 34.31 -2.39 -19.89
C VAL A 7 33.33 -3.53 -20.20
N ARG A 8 32.66 -4.09 -19.20
CA ARG A 8 31.50 -4.94 -19.43
C ARG A 8 30.48 -4.08 -20.16
N GLU A 9 30.09 -4.47 -21.36
CA GLU A 9 28.88 -3.98 -22.02
C GLU A 9 27.73 -4.27 -21.08
N GLU A 10 27.12 -3.25 -20.50
CA GLU A 10 25.83 -3.37 -19.83
C GLU A 10 24.85 -3.81 -20.93
N GLU A 11 24.37 -5.05 -20.85
CA GLU A 11 23.31 -5.54 -21.70
C GLU A 11 22.12 -4.61 -21.52
N GLN A 12 21.85 -3.80 -22.55
CA GLN A 12 20.68 -2.91 -22.56
C GLN A 12 19.43 -3.79 -22.70
N ILE A 13 18.65 -3.87 -21.62
CA ILE A 13 17.37 -4.57 -21.62
C ILE A 13 16.43 -3.93 -22.65
N THR A 14 15.81 -4.72 -23.49
CA THR A 14 14.80 -4.27 -24.45
C THR A 14 13.49 -3.94 -23.72
N LEU A 15 12.63 -3.15 -24.37
CA LEU A 15 11.32 -2.83 -23.80
C LEU A 15 10.45 -4.08 -23.62
N GLU A 16 10.54 -5.04 -24.55
CA GLU A 16 9.79 -6.31 -24.46
C GLU A 16 10.25 -7.15 -23.26
N GLU A 17 11.57 -7.28 -23.06
CA GLU A 17 12.12 -7.93 -21.87
C GLU A 17 11.73 -7.21 -20.58
N ALA A 18 11.72 -5.88 -20.57
CA ALA A 18 11.29 -5.09 -19.41
C ALA A 18 9.81 -5.32 -19.09
N VAL A 19 8.94 -5.42 -20.09
CA VAL A 19 7.53 -5.78 -19.89
C VAL A 19 7.41 -7.20 -19.33
N GLN A 20 8.16 -8.17 -19.82
CA GLN A 20 8.14 -9.55 -19.32
C GLN A 20 8.66 -9.65 -17.88
N LEU A 21 9.78 -9.01 -17.57
CA LEU A 21 10.33 -8.98 -16.21
C LEU A 21 9.41 -8.28 -15.22
N GLY A 22 8.82 -7.16 -15.62
CA GLY A 22 7.86 -6.43 -14.78
C GLY A 22 6.61 -7.24 -14.41
N ALA A 23 6.24 -8.24 -15.22
CA ALA A 23 5.12 -9.13 -14.90
C ALA A 23 5.40 -9.98 -13.64
N VAL A 24 6.63 -10.46 -13.48
CA VAL A 24 7.04 -11.40 -12.43
C VAL A 24 7.76 -10.73 -11.26
N ASP A 25 8.26 -9.51 -11.45
CA ASP A 25 9.02 -8.76 -10.44
C ASP A 25 8.43 -7.35 -10.25
N SER A 26 7.74 -7.14 -9.12
CA SER A 26 7.13 -5.85 -8.76
C SER A 26 8.17 -4.78 -8.43
N GLU A 27 9.32 -5.13 -7.88
CA GLU A 27 10.40 -4.18 -7.64
C GLU A 27 10.96 -3.67 -8.96
N PHE A 28 11.27 -4.58 -9.88
CA PHE A 28 11.71 -4.22 -11.23
C PHE A 28 10.66 -3.36 -11.96
N PHE A 29 9.38 -3.76 -11.92
CA PHE A 29 8.29 -2.97 -12.51
C PHE A 29 8.28 -1.54 -11.99
N GLY A 30 8.37 -1.37 -10.67
CA GLY A 30 8.40 -0.06 -10.03
C GLY A 30 9.62 0.76 -10.43
N GLN A 31 10.80 0.18 -10.41
CA GLN A 31 12.06 0.87 -10.73
C GLN A 31 12.14 1.25 -12.21
N PHE A 32 11.73 0.38 -13.10
CA PHE A 32 11.81 0.62 -14.55
C PHE A 32 10.74 1.61 -15.03
N PHE A 33 9.46 1.33 -14.75
CA PHE A 33 8.35 2.16 -15.25
C PHE A 33 8.06 3.40 -14.39
N PHE A 34 8.42 3.38 -13.10
CA PHE A 34 8.09 4.43 -12.13
C PHE A 34 9.32 4.92 -11.34
N SER A 35 10.47 5.06 -12.00
CA SER A 35 11.73 5.48 -11.36
C SER A 35 11.63 6.78 -10.55
N LYS A 36 10.75 7.72 -10.96
CA LYS A 36 10.47 8.94 -10.19
C LYS A 36 9.77 8.69 -8.86
N THR A 37 9.04 7.58 -8.73
CA THR A 37 8.41 7.13 -7.48
C THR A 37 9.37 6.25 -6.68
N CYS A 38 10.08 5.34 -7.36
CA CYS A 38 11.06 4.41 -6.79
C CYS A 38 12.47 4.99 -6.84
N ARG A 39 12.72 6.05 -6.06
CA ARG A 39 14.01 6.77 -6.08
C ARG A 39 15.14 6.06 -5.34
N GLN A 40 14.81 5.11 -4.51
CA GLN A 40 15.74 4.34 -3.68
C GLN A 40 15.51 2.86 -3.92
N ALA A 41 16.52 2.04 -3.67
CA ALA A 41 16.36 0.60 -3.65
C ALA A 41 15.27 0.18 -2.66
N SER A 42 14.48 -0.83 -3.01
CA SER A 42 13.44 -1.34 -2.13
C SER A 42 14.09 -2.11 -0.97
N PRO A 43 13.73 -1.80 0.29
CA PRO A 43 14.19 -2.57 1.42
C PRO A 43 13.58 -3.98 1.40
N PRO A 44 14.19 -4.96 2.10
CA PRO A 44 13.71 -6.36 2.08
C PRO A 44 12.23 -6.52 2.41
N PHE A 45 11.69 -5.75 3.36
CA PHE A 45 10.27 -5.83 3.72
C PHE A 45 9.31 -5.41 2.59
N HIS A 46 9.73 -4.53 1.68
CA HIS A 46 8.94 -4.21 0.49
C HIS A 46 8.84 -5.40 -0.46
N ARG A 47 9.90 -6.20 -0.60
CA ARG A 47 9.88 -7.42 -1.43
C ARG A 47 8.96 -8.48 -0.81
N GLU A 48 8.99 -8.63 0.52
CA GLU A 48 8.08 -9.52 1.24
C GLU A 48 6.63 -9.08 1.03
N MET A 49 6.36 -7.78 1.13
CA MET A 49 5.05 -7.21 0.82
C MET A 49 4.63 -7.49 -0.63
N ASP A 50 5.51 -7.22 -1.61
CA ASP A 50 5.23 -7.48 -3.02
C ASP A 50 4.94 -8.96 -3.29
N THR A 51 5.69 -9.86 -2.68
CA THR A 51 5.45 -11.31 -2.78
C THR A 51 4.05 -11.68 -2.33
N ALA A 52 3.60 -11.16 -1.18
CA ALA A 52 2.26 -11.43 -0.68
C ALA A 52 1.15 -10.78 -1.54
N LEU A 53 1.42 -9.58 -2.06
CA LEU A 53 0.48 -8.84 -2.91
C LEU A 53 0.35 -9.43 -4.32
N ASP A 54 1.42 -9.99 -4.86
CA ASP A 54 1.43 -10.60 -6.19
C ASP A 54 0.92 -12.05 -6.20
N ASP A 55 1.03 -12.76 -5.09
CA ASP A 55 0.59 -14.16 -4.97
C ASP A 55 -0.91 -14.29 -5.31
N PRO A 56 -1.28 -15.03 -6.37
CA PRO A 56 -2.68 -15.19 -6.79
C PRO A 56 -3.55 -15.91 -5.77
N GLU A 57 -2.97 -16.73 -4.90
CA GLU A 57 -3.72 -17.45 -3.84
C GLU A 57 -4.16 -16.50 -2.72
N ASN A 58 -3.47 -15.38 -2.54
CA ASN A 58 -3.79 -14.39 -1.52
C ASN A 58 -4.88 -13.42 -2.04
N ARG A 59 -6.13 -13.80 -1.87
CA ARG A 59 -7.27 -12.98 -2.27
C ARG A 59 -7.46 -11.75 -1.39
N PHE A 60 -7.20 -11.89 -0.10
CA PHE A 60 -7.26 -10.84 0.90
C PHE A 60 -5.87 -10.67 1.52
N VAL A 61 -5.30 -9.48 1.42
CA VAL A 61 -3.98 -9.17 1.99
C VAL A 61 -4.07 -7.94 2.85
N ASP A 62 -3.61 -8.03 4.08
CA ASP A 62 -3.42 -6.88 4.92
C ASP A 62 -1.94 -6.71 5.33
N CYS A 63 -1.51 -5.47 5.39
CA CYS A 63 -0.18 -5.14 5.88
C CYS A 63 -0.29 -4.01 6.91
N MET A 64 0.01 -4.34 8.15
CA MET A 64 0.24 -3.38 9.21
C MET A 64 1.66 -2.83 9.05
N VAL A 65 1.79 -1.55 8.74
CA VAL A 65 3.09 -0.95 8.37
C VAL A 65 3.30 0.34 9.14
N PHE A 66 4.49 0.51 9.65
CA PHE A 66 4.88 1.73 10.36
C PHE A 66 4.70 2.98 9.49
N ARG A 67 4.57 4.15 10.16
CA ARG A 67 4.41 5.43 9.49
C ARG A 67 5.63 5.75 8.62
N GLY A 68 5.35 6.09 7.34
CA GLY A 68 6.42 6.35 6.38
C GLY A 68 6.98 5.11 5.69
N GLY A 69 6.49 3.90 5.96
CA GLY A 69 6.86 2.65 5.28
C GLY A 69 6.41 2.53 3.82
N ALA A 70 6.03 3.65 3.17
CA ALA A 70 5.66 3.80 1.76
C ALA A 70 4.36 3.08 1.34
N LYS A 71 3.41 2.83 2.26
CA LYS A 71 2.10 2.18 2.02
C LYS A 71 1.42 2.66 0.74
N THR A 72 1.08 3.94 0.67
CA THR A 72 0.39 4.54 -0.48
C THR A 72 1.14 4.34 -1.80
N SER A 73 2.48 4.44 -1.79
CA SER A 73 3.30 4.22 -2.99
C SER A 73 3.22 2.77 -3.46
N LYS A 74 3.27 1.80 -2.54
CA LYS A 74 3.15 0.38 -2.84
C LYS A 74 1.78 0.05 -3.43
N LEU A 75 0.70 0.59 -2.85
CA LEU A 75 -0.66 0.39 -3.37
C LEU A 75 -0.85 0.98 -4.78
N ARG A 76 -0.27 2.14 -5.05
CA ARG A 76 -0.30 2.77 -6.39
C ARG A 76 0.48 1.96 -7.42
N LEU A 77 1.66 1.45 -7.06
CA LEU A 77 2.47 0.60 -7.94
C LEU A 77 1.79 -0.75 -8.20
N LEU A 78 1.23 -1.39 -7.18
CA LEU A 78 0.41 -2.59 -7.33
C LEU A 78 -0.73 -2.35 -8.32
N THR A 79 -1.46 -1.25 -8.15
CA THR A 79 -2.58 -0.91 -9.04
C THR A 79 -2.10 -0.70 -10.48
N ALA A 80 -1.02 0.07 -10.67
CA ALA A 80 -0.44 0.30 -11.99
C ALA A 80 0.00 -1.02 -12.64
N LYS A 81 0.66 -1.91 -11.89
CA LYS A 81 1.05 -3.24 -12.37
C LYS A 81 -0.16 -4.07 -12.79
N ARG A 82 -1.21 -4.13 -11.95
CA ARG A 82 -2.42 -4.90 -12.28
C ARG A 82 -3.18 -4.34 -13.49
N ILE A 83 -3.18 -3.03 -13.68
CA ILE A 83 -3.68 -2.38 -14.90
C ILE A 83 -2.86 -2.84 -16.11
N SER A 84 -1.53 -2.77 -16.02
CA SER A 84 -0.60 -3.09 -17.12
C SER A 84 -0.79 -4.49 -17.69
N TYR A 85 -1.06 -5.45 -16.80
CA TYR A 85 -1.19 -6.87 -17.19
C TYR A 85 -2.65 -7.35 -17.26
N GLY A 86 -3.63 -6.44 -17.26
CA GLY A 86 -5.05 -6.77 -17.39
C GLY A 86 -5.62 -7.57 -16.22
N LEU A 87 -4.97 -7.52 -15.05
CA LEU A 87 -5.37 -8.24 -13.84
C LEU A 87 -6.43 -7.50 -13.01
N ALA A 88 -6.82 -6.30 -13.42
CA ALA A 88 -7.89 -5.53 -12.80
C ALA A 88 -8.58 -4.64 -13.83
N ARG A 89 -9.93 -4.63 -13.84
CA ARG A 89 -10.77 -3.83 -14.73
C ARG A 89 -11.66 -2.85 -13.97
N THR A 90 -12.10 -3.22 -12.78
CA THR A 90 -12.95 -2.40 -11.93
C THR A 90 -12.26 -2.22 -10.59
N ILE A 91 -11.66 -1.04 -10.40
CA ILE A 91 -10.77 -0.73 -9.30
C ILE A 91 -11.41 0.28 -8.37
N VAL A 92 -11.42 0.00 -7.07
CA VAL A 92 -11.91 0.91 -6.04
C VAL A 92 -10.78 1.27 -5.10
N PHE A 93 -10.40 2.56 -5.05
CA PHE A 93 -9.58 3.12 -4.01
C PHE A 93 -10.45 3.58 -2.84
N VAL A 94 -10.13 3.10 -1.64
CA VAL A 94 -10.81 3.49 -0.41
C VAL A 94 -9.81 4.13 0.53
N GLY A 95 -10.13 5.32 1.03
CA GLY A 95 -9.37 6.01 2.07
C GLY A 95 -10.26 6.38 3.26
N LYS A 96 -9.70 7.03 4.26
CA LYS A 96 -10.47 7.58 5.40
C LYS A 96 -11.56 8.56 4.96
N SER A 97 -11.34 9.27 3.86
CA SER A 97 -12.31 10.10 3.16
C SER A 97 -12.18 9.94 1.65
N GLN A 98 -13.18 10.40 0.89
CA GLN A 98 -13.11 10.39 -0.57
C GLN A 98 -11.95 11.26 -1.09
N GLU A 99 -11.69 12.43 -0.48
CA GLU A 99 -10.57 13.30 -0.85
C GLU A 99 -9.22 12.60 -0.65
N HIS A 100 -9.11 11.72 0.35
CA HIS A 100 -7.90 10.91 0.54
C HIS A 100 -7.72 9.91 -0.62
N ALA A 101 -8.76 9.18 -0.97
CA ALA A 101 -8.72 8.22 -2.10
C ALA A 101 -8.49 8.91 -3.46
N VAL A 102 -9.05 10.11 -3.68
CA VAL A 102 -8.85 10.94 -4.88
C VAL A 102 -7.38 11.21 -5.15
N LYS A 103 -6.52 11.32 -4.14
CA LYS A 103 -5.07 11.51 -4.33
C LYS A 103 -4.43 10.36 -5.11
N SER A 104 -4.88 9.12 -4.90
CA SER A 104 -4.38 7.94 -5.61
C SER A 104 -4.95 7.86 -7.03
N VAL A 105 -6.23 8.19 -7.24
CA VAL A 105 -6.82 8.33 -8.57
C VAL A 105 -6.10 9.44 -9.37
N SER A 106 -5.84 10.60 -8.75
CA SER A 106 -5.10 11.71 -9.38
C SER A 106 -3.67 11.31 -9.74
N TRP A 107 -3.01 10.48 -8.92
CA TRP A 107 -1.69 9.94 -9.25
C TRP A 107 -1.75 9.07 -10.52
N LEU A 108 -2.74 8.17 -10.63
CA LEU A 108 -2.96 7.36 -11.84
C LEU A 108 -3.28 8.22 -13.07
N LYS A 109 -4.16 9.24 -12.93
CA LYS A 109 -4.43 10.21 -14.00
C LYS A 109 -3.17 10.85 -14.54
N ASN A 110 -2.29 11.28 -13.63
CA ASN A 110 -1.02 11.88 -13.99
C ASN A 110 -0.06 10.86 -14.60
N ALA A 111 -0.04 9.61 -14.11
CA ALA A 111 0.79 8.57 -14.66
C ALA A 111 0.40 8.24 -16.12
N VAL A 112 -0.89 8.02 -16.41
CA VAL A 112 -1.38 7.77 -17.77
C VAL A 112 -1.05 8.92 -18.73
N LYS A 113 -1.12 10.19 -18.27
CA LYS A 113 -0.89 11.35 -19.11
C LYS A 113 0.58 11.74 -19.30
N ARG A 114 1.44 11.48 -18.32
CA ARG A 114 2.78 12.06 -18.23
C ARG A 114 3.92 11.05 -18.15
N ASN A 115 3.62 9.81 -17.88
CA ASN A 115 4.60 8.73 -17.88
C ASN A 115 4.48 7.97 -19.22
N SER A 116 5.09 8.55 -20.28
CA SER A 116 5.04 7.99 -21.63
C SER A 116 5.63 6.58 -21.66
N LEU A 117 6.73 6.33 -20.94
CA LEU A 117 7.33 5.01 -20.89
C LEU A 117 6.32 3.95 -20.44
N TRP A 118 5.59 4.18 -19.36
CA TRP A 118 4.57 3.24 -18.90
C TRP A 118 3.35 3.19 -19.81
N ALA A 119 2.80 4.36 -20.16
CA ALA A 119 1.56 4.42 -20.92
C ALA A 119 1.70 3.83 -22.33
N GLU A 120 2.79 4.13 -23.02
CA GLU A 120 3.05 3.63 -24.38
C GLU A 120 3.40 2.14 -24.37
N SER A 121 4.20 1.66 -23.38
CA SER A 121 4.57 0.24 -23.28
C SER A 121 3.35 -0.67 -23.14
N PHE A 122 2.29 -0.20 -22.50
CA PHE A 122 1.07 -0.97 -22.27
C PHE A 122 -0.13 -0.47 -23.08
N GLY A 123 0.03 0.51 -23.94
CA GLY A 123 -1.06 1.06 -24.75
C GLY A 123 -2.17 1.71 -23.91
N LEU A 124 -1.82 2.43 -22.84
CA LEU A 124 -2.76 3.04 -21.92
C LEU A 124 -3.07 4.48 -22.33
N LYS A 125 -4.36 4.82 -22.36
CA LYS A 125 -4.82 6.18 -22.64
C LYS A 125 -6.09 6.56 -21.87
N PRO A 126 -6.36 7.87 -21.69
CA PRO A 126 -7.61 8.31 -21.08
C PRO A 126 -8.83 7.85 -21.88
N GLY A 127 -9.84 7.35 -21.17
CA GLY A 127 -11.15 7.03 -21.73
C GLY A 127 -12.14 8.19 -21.67
N GLY A 128 -13.41 7.85 -21.82
CA GLY A 128 -14.49 8.84 -21.86
C GLY A 128 -14.76 9.54 -20.53
N LYS A 129 -14.55 8.88 -19.41
CA LYS A 129 -14.72 9.42 -18.07
C LYS A 129 -13.35 9.76 -17.45
N TRP A 130 -13.18 11.03 -17.07
CA TRP A 130 -11.88 11.52 -16.56
C TRP A 130 -12.05 12.55 -15.42
N ALA A 131 -12.96 12.22 -14.47
CA ALA A 131 -13.24 13.05 -13.30
C ALA A 131 -12.20 12.84 -12.18
N ASP A 132 -12.30 13.56 -11.08
CA ASP A 132 -11.38 13.39 -9.95
C ASP A 132 -11.70 12.16 -9.10
N THR A 133 -12.98 11.83 -9.01
CA THR A 133 -13.47 10.69 -8.23
C THR A 133 -13.60 9.41 -9.03
N GLU A 134 -13.57 9.50 -10.37
CA GLU A 134 -13.73 8.35 -11.24
C GLU A 134 -13.09 8.59 -12.61
N ILE A 135 -12.29 7.63 -13.06
CA ILE A 135 -11.62 7.66 -14.36
C ILE A 135 -11.83 6.34 -15.11
N GLU A 136 -11.85 6.47 -16.44
CA GLU A 136 -11.76 5.35 -17.37
C GLU A 136 -10.38 5.35 -18.05
N ILE A 137 -9.69 4.22 -18.04
CA ILE A 137 -8.44 4.00 -18.77
C ILE A 137 -8.73 2.97 -19.86
N ILE A 138 -8.35 3.31 -21.10
CA ILE A 138 -8.39 2.35 -22.21
C ILE A 138 -7.04 1.68 -22.30
N HIS A 139 -7.04 0.37 -22.38
CA HIS A 139 -5.85 -0.46 -22.58
C HIS A 139 -5.94 -1.05 -24.01
N ASP A 140 -5.32 -0.35 -24.99
CA ASP A 140 -5.46 -0.71 -26.41
C ASP A 140 -4.88 -2.09 -26.75
N VAL A 141 -3.79 -2.51 -26.09
CA VAL A 141 -3.14 -3.80 -26.37
C VAL A 141 -4.04 -4.99 -25.98
N LEU A 142 -4.80 -4.86 -24.89
CA LEU A 142 -5.69 -5.91 -24.41
C LEU A 142 -7.15 -5.71 -24.82
N ASP A 143 -7.46 -4.60 -25.51
CA ASP A 143 -8.83 -4.20 -25.88
C ASP A 143 -9.81 -4.21 -24.70
N ILE A 144 -9.39 -3.64 -23.57
CA ILE A 144 -10.21 -3.54 -22.37
C ILE A 144 -10.34 -2.11 -21.86
N ARG A 145 -11.46 -1.86 -21.18
CA ARG A 145 -11.69 -0.62 -20.42
C ARG A 145 -11.51 -0.90 -18.95
N ILE A 146 -10.88 0.01 -18.25
CA ILE A 146 -10.57 -0.09 -16.83
C ILE A 146 -11.17 1.13 -16.14
N THR A 147 -12.06 0.88 -15.19
CA THR A 147 -12.69 1.94 -14.40
C THR A 147 -12.06 2.00 -13.01
N VAL A 148 -11.69 3.20 -12.58
CA VAL A 148 -11.08 3.43 -11.26
C VAL A 148 -11.89 4.46 -10.50
N VAL A 149 -12.35 4.12 -9.29
CA VAL A 149 -13.22 4.96 -8.46
C VAL A 149 -12.59 5.24 -7.10
N ALA A 150 -12.77 6.45 -6.59
CA ALA A 150 -12.36 6.89 -5.26
C ALA A 150 -13.54 6.95 -4.29
N LEU A 151 -13.44 6.27 -3.15
CA LEU A 151 -14.45 6.26 -2.08
C LEU A 151 -13.83 6.56 -0.71
N GLY A 152 -14.63 7.13 0.19
CA GLY A 152 -14.34 7.15 1.62
C GLY A 152 -14.91 5.91 2.31
N ILE A 153 -14.25 5.41 3.35
CA ILE A 153 -14.69 4.21 4.09
C ILE A 153 -16.09 4.35 4.69
N THR A 154 -16.50 5.57 5.05
CA THR A 154 -17.83 5.87 5.59
C THR A 154 -18.84 6.31 4.51
N GLY A 155 -18.40 6.39 3.25
CA GLY A 155 -19.22 6.80 2.12
C GLY A 155 -20.16 5.69 1.64
N SER A 156 -20.69 5.86 0.42
CA SER A 156 -21.59 4.88 -0.20
C SER A 156 -20.82 3.64 -0.71
N VAL A 157 -20.24 2.86 0.22
CA VAL A 157 -19.60 1.58 -0.11
C VAL A 157 -20.59 0.46 -0.38
N ARG A 158 -21.88 0.65 -0.10
CA ARG A 158 -22.92 -0.33 -0.37
C ARG A 158 -23.32 -0.31 -1.83
N GLY A 159 -23.27 -1.49 -2.47
CA GLY A 159 -23.72 -1.64 -3.87
C GLY A 159 -22.77 -0.99 -4.87
N VAL A 160 -21.44 -0.98 -4.59
CA VAL A 160 -20.44 -0.58 -5.59
C VAL A 160 -20.52 -1.58 -6.75
N ASN A 161 -21.35 -1.23 -7.72
CA ASN A 161 -21.47 -1.89 -9.01
C ASN A 161 -21.21 -0.81 -10.05
N ILE A 162 -20.18 -1.00 -10.86
CA ILE A 162 -19.73 -0.01 -11.83
C ILE A 162 -19.94 -0.64 -13.21
N ASP A 163 -20.84 -0.07 -14.00
CA ASP A 163 -21.17 -0.54 -15.33
C ASP A 163 -21.53 -2.06 -15.35
N ASP A 164 -22.34 -2.51 -14.38
CA ASP A 164 -22.73 -3.90 -14.15
C ASP A 164 -21.61 -4.88 -13.75
N TYR A 165 -20.40 -4.36 -13.45
CA TYR A 165 -19.28 -5.16 -12.96
C TYR A 165 -19.03 -4.92 -11.47
N ARG A 166 -18.72 -6.00 -10.76
CA ARG A 166 -18.20 -5.90 -9.38
C ARG A 166 -16.73 -5.54 -9.40
N PRO A 167 -16.22 -4.81 -8.39
CA PRO A 167 -14.81 -4.55 -8.26
C PRO A 167 -13.99 -5.85 -8.25
N ASP A 168 -12.95 -5.90 -9.04
CA ASP A 168 -11.96 -6.99 -9.07
C ASP A 168 -10.63 -6.58 -8.40
N LEU A 169 -10.48 -5.28 -8.07
CA LEU A 169 -9.43 -4.80 -7.17
C LEU A 169 -10.00 -3.74 -6.21
N ILE A 170 -9.91 -4.03 -4.92
CA ILE A 170 -10.23 -3.07 -3.86
C ILE A 170 -8.95 -2.73 -3.12
N VAL A 171 -8.57 -1.46 -3.15
CA VAL A 171 -7.34 -0.92 -2.55
C VAL A 171 -7.72 0.00 -1.41
N VAL A 172 -7.38 -0.40 -0.18
CA VAL A 172 -7.74 0.34 1.03
C VAL A 172 -6.47 0.92 1.65
N ASP A 173 -6.36 2.25 1.64
CA ASP A 173 -5.17 3.00 2.04
C ASP A 173 -5.48 3.86 3.27
N ASP A 174 -4.95 3.47 4.44
CA ASP A 174 -5.13 4.15 5.72
C ASP A 174 -6.60 4.62 5.92
N PRO A 175 -7.60 3.68 5.98
CA PRO A 175 -9.02 4.04 6.06
C PRO A 175 -9.43 4.57 7.43
N CYS A 176 -8.61 4.35 8.46
CA CYS A 176 -8.83 4.76 9.84
C CYS A 176 -7.94 5.95 10.20
N ASP A 177 -8.48 6.84 11.04
CA ASP A 177 -7.75 7.89 11.72
C ASP A 177 -8.29 8.08 13.14
N GLU A 178 -7.65 8.95 13.92
CA GLU A 178 -8.04 9.22 15.31
C GLU A 178 -9.48 9.76 15.43
N GLU A 179 -9.96 10.48 14.42
CA GLU A 179 -11.30 11.05 14.41
C GLU A 179 -12.37 9.98 14.17
N ASN A 180 -12.18 9.11 13.17
CA ASN A 180 -13.18 8.12 12.81
C ASN A 180 -13.09 6.80 13.62
N THR A 181 -12.08 6.66 14.51
CA THR A 181 -11.88 5.49 15.40
C THR A 181 -11.86 5.84 16.88
N ALA A 182 -12.22 7.06 17.25
CA ALA A 182 -12.12 7.54 18.63
C ALA A 182 -12.95 6.71 19.65
N THR A 183 -14.06 6.13 19.22
CA THR A 183 -14.92 5.31 20.08
C THR A 183 -15.06 3.88 19.56
N ALA A 184 -15.32 2.92 20.45
CA ALA A 184 -15.58 1.53 20.07
C ALA A 184 -16.76 1.40 19.09
N GLU A 185 -17.78 2.27 19.20
CA GLU A 185 -18.92 2.30 18.27
C GLU A 185 -18.48 2.73 16.87
N GLN A 186 -17.61 3.75 16.75
CA GLN A 186 -17.06 4.18 15.47
C GLN A 186 -16.20 3.09 14.84
N ARG A 187 -15.31 2.44 15.60
CA ARG A 187 -14.50 1.31 15.12
C ARG A 187 -15.39 0.17 14.63
N LYS A 188 -16.40 -0.21 15.41
CA LYS A 188 -17.39 -1.23 15.00
C LYS A 188 -18.11 -0.84 13.71
N LYS A 189 -18.55 0.40 13.57
CA LYS A 189 -19.23 0.88 12.35
C LYS A 189 -18.34 0.75 11.12
N ILE A 190 -17.05 1.10 11.22
CA ILE A 190 -16.08 0.94 10.12
C ILE A 190 -15.92 -0.54 9.79
N SER A 191 -15.75 -1.40 10.79
CA SER A 191 -15.64 -2.85 10.63
C SER A 191 -16.88 -3.44 9.93
N ASP A 192 -18.08 -3.04 10.37
CA ASP A 192 -19.35 -3.49 9.78
C ASP A 192 -19.48 -3.04 8.31
N LEU A 193 -19.03 -1.83 7.95
CA LEU A 193 -19.03 -1.34 6.57
C LEU A 193 -17.99 -2.10 5.71
N PHE A 194 -16.82 -2.33 6.26
CA PHE A 194 -15.73 -3.00 5.57
C PHE A 194 -16.08 -4.46 5.27
N PHE A 195 -16.40 -5.26 6.27
CA PHE A 195 -16.70 -6.68 6.09
C PHE A 195 -18.09 -6.93 5.52
N GLY A 196 -19.07 -6.14 5.94
CA GLY A 196 -20.47 -6.32 5.55
C GLY A 196 -20.84 -5.77 4.18
N ALA A 197 -20.13 -4.73 3.69
CA ALA A 197 -20.42 -4.10 2.43
C ALA A 197 -19.25 -4.14 1.45
N LEU A 198 -18.09 -3.57 1.82
CA LEU A 198 -16.97 -3.42 0.91
C LEU A 198 -16.37 -4.77 0.50
N GLN A 199 -16.02 -5.63 1.46
CA GLN A 199 -15.46 -6.96 1.16
C GLN A 199 -16.45 -7.81 0.35
N LYS A 200 -17.75 -7.70 0.63
CA LYS A 200 -18.80 -8.42 -0.11
C LYS A 200 -19.06 -7.86 -1.52
N SER A 201 -18.59 -6.65 -1.83
CA SER A 201 -18.66 -6.10 -3.18
C SER A 201 -17.61 -6.67 -4.12
N LEU A 202 -16.52 -7.25 -3.59
CA LEU A 202 -15.47 -7.86 -4.42
C LEU A 202 -16.05 -8.96 -5.31
N ALA A 203 -15.69 -8.94 -6.59
CA ALA A 203 -16.14 -9.93 -7.57
C ALA A 203 -15.81 -11.36 -7.10
N PRO A 204 -16.70 -12.34 -7.23
CA PRO A 204 -16.40 -13.72 -6.84
C PRO A 204 -15.29 -14.31 -7.72
N ALA A 205 -14.54 -15.29 -7.18
CA ALA A 205 -13.43 -15.92 -7.92
C ALA A 205 -13.88 -16.61 -9.22
N SER A 206 -15.14 -17.04 -9.29
CA SER A 206 -15.73 -17.62 -10.51
C SER A 206 -15.89 -16.62 -11.66
N GLU A 207 -16.04 -15.32 -11.35
CA GLU A 207 -16.16 -14.25 -12.34
C GLU A 207 -14.82 -13.55 -12.59
N ALA A 208 -14.01 -13.34 -11.53
CA ALA A 208 -12.73 -12.70 -11.58
C ALA A 208 -11.71 -13.49 -10.72
N PRO A 209 -11.00 -14.47 -11.31
CA PRO A 209 -10.04 -15.31 -10.58
C PRO A 209 -8.91 -14.51 -9.91
N HIS A 210 -8.57 -13.36 -10.51
CA HIS A 210 -7.53 -12.47 -9.99
C HIS A 210 -8.05 -11.38 -9.04
N ALA A 211 -9.36 -11.43 -8.69
CA ALA A 211 -9.92 -10.41 -7.80
C ALA A 211 -9.21 -10.40 -6.44
N LYS A 212 -8.85 -9.21 -5.99
CA LYS A 212 -8.04 -9.01 -4.78
C LYS A 212 -8.53 -7.79 -3.98
N MET A 213 -8.49 -7.92 -2.66
CA MET A 213 -8.68 -6.80 -1.74
C MET A 213 -7.43 -6.65 -0.88
N VAL A 214 -6.92 -5.43 -0.80
CA VAL A 214 -5.69 -5.11 -0.08
C VAL A 214 -5.94 -3.99 0.90
N LEU A 215 -5.52 -4.17 2.16
CA LEU A 215 -5.55 -3.16 3.20
C LEU A 215 -4.13 -2.87 3.69
N LEU A 216 -3.67 -1.63 3.55
CA LEU A 216 -2.43 -1.16 4.16
C LEU A 216 -2.75 -0.04 5.15
N GLN A 217 -2.36 -0.23 6.41
CA GLN A 217 -2.67 0.70 7.49
C GLN A 217 -1.58 0.71 8.56
N THR A 218 -1.44 1.82 9.26
CA THR A 218 -0.75 1.87 10.56
C THR A 218 -1.79 1.61 11.66
N VAL A 219 -1.47 0.77 12.64
CA VAL A 219 -2.39 0.44 13.74
C VAL A 219 -2.71 1.66 14.60
N LEU A 220 -3.95 1.78 15.02
CA LEU A 220 -4.41 2.86 15.92
C LEU A 220 -4.93 2.33 17.26
N ASP A 221 -5.53 1.14 17.25
CA ASP A 221 -6.17 0.52 18.43
C ASP A 221 -6.17 -1.01 18.24
N ASP A 222 -6.25 -1.77 19.36
CA ASP A 222 -6.32 -3.24 19.29
C ASP A 222 -7.60 -3.75 18.60
N ASP A 223 -8.63 -2.93 18.53
CA ASP A 223 -9.91 -3.23 17.89
C ASP A 223 -10.14 -2.43 16.61
N ASP A 224 -9.11 -1.82 16.06
CA ASP A 224 -9.23 -1.14 14.77
C ASP A 224 -9.29 -2.15 13.59
N LEU A 225 -9.57 -1.64 12.40
CA LEU A 225 -9.81 -2.48 11.23
C LEU A 225 -8.63 -3.40 10.90
N ILE A 226 -7.39 -2.88 10.93
CA ILE A 226 -6.21 -3.69 10.61
C ILE A 226 -5.99 -4.79 11.66
N SER A 227 -6.21 -4.48 12.95
CA SER A 227 -6.09 -5.45 14.03
C SER A 227 -7.14 -6.56 13.93
N VAL A 228 -8.34 -6.25 13.41
CA VAL A 228 -9.37 -7.26 13.12
C VAL A 228 -8.96 -8.15 11.96
N CYS A 229 -8.44 -7.57 10.85
CA CYS A 229 -7.96 -8.35 9.70
C CYS A 229 -6.80 -9.28 10.10
N GLN A 230 -5.86 -8.83 10.92
CA GLN A 230 -4.72 -9.63 11.41
C GLN A 230 -5.16 -10.90 12.17
N ARG A 231 -6.37 -10.91 12.73
CA ARG A 231 -6.95 -12.07 13.46
C ARG A 231 -7.84 -12.95 12.60
N ASP A 232 -8.16 -12.52 11.37
CA ASP A 232 -9.03 -13.27 10.46
C ASP A 232 -8.20 -14.18 9.54
N SER A 233 -8.39 -15.49 9.65
CA SER A 233 -7.66 -16.50 8.88
C SER A 233 -7.87 -16.44 7.35
N GLN A 234 -8.84 -15.68 6.86
CA GLN A 234 -9.04 -15.45 5.43
C GLN A 234 -8.03 -14.45 4.85
N TRP A 235 -7.37 -13.69 5.70
CA TRP A 235 -6.42 -12.67 5.31
C TRP A 235 -4.98 -13.19 5.39
N LYS A 236 -4.19 -12.88 4.36
CA LYS A 236 -2.74 -12.97 4.41
C LYS A 236 -2.24 -11.72 5.10
N SER A 237 -1.81 -11.86 6.35
CA SER A 237 -1.43 -10.75 7.22
C SER A 237 0.06 -10.62 7.34
N LEU A 238 0.56 -9.39 7.24
CA LEU A 238 1.95 -9.01 7.43
C LEU A 238 2.04 -7.84 8.40
N THR A 239 3.12 -7.80 9.18
CA THR A 239 3.40 -6.69 10.10
C THR A 239 4.84 -6.24 9.94
N PHE A 240 5.04 -4.93 9.72
CA PHE A 240 6.35 -4.32 9.55
C PHE A 240 6.53 -3.16 10.53
N SER A 241 7.33 -3.40 11.57
CA SER A 241 7.85 -2.39 12.48
C SER A 241 9.02 -1.65 11.83
N CYS A 242 9.30 -0.41 12.27
CA CYS A 242 10.50 0.30 11.80
C CYS A 242 11.82 -0.37 12.23
N PHE A 243 11.78 -1.22 13.25
CA PHE A 243 12.91 -2.04 13.69
C PHE A 243 12.69 -3.53 13.37
N GLY A 244 13.76 -4.17 12.90
CA GLY A 244 13.84 -5.62 12.80
C GLY A 244 13.99 -6.29 14.16
N ALA A 245 14.00 -7.64 14.16
CA ALA A 245 14.19 -8.43 15.36
C ALA A 245 15.57 -8.22 16.03
N ASP A 246 16.54 -7.74 15.26
CA ASP A 246 17.88 -7.34 15.70
C ASP A 246 17.95 -5.93 16.31
N GLY A 247 16.84 -5.21 16.34
CA GLY A 247 16.75 -3.83 16.81
C GLY A 247 17.32 -2.79 15.84
N GLN A 248 17.68 -3.19 14.61
CA GLN A 248 18.15 -2.26 13.58
C GLN A 248 16.99 -1.75 12.73
N SER A 249 17.17 -0.59 12.10
CA SER A 249 16.20 -0.08 11.11
C SER A 249 16.02 -1.08 9.97
N ILE A 250 14.77 -1.38 9.61
CA ILE A 250 14.47 -2.19 8.42
C ILE A 250 14.58 -1.42 7.11
N TRP A 251 14.79 -0.10 7.19
CA TRP A 251 15.01 0.76 6.02
C TRP A 251 16.08 1.83 6.31
N PRO A 252 17.36 1.40 6.48
CA PRO A 252 18.45 2.28 6.90
C PRO A 252 18.77 3.41 5.89
N GLU A 253 18.47 3.20 4.59
CA GLU A 253 18.64 4.23 3.55
C GLU A 253 17.69 5.41 3.71
N ARG A 254 16.58 5.21 4.44
CA ARG A 254 15.58 6.25 4.70
C ARG A 254 15.68 6.80 6.12
N TRP A 255 15.85 5.93 7.08
CA TRP A 255 16.05 6.27 8.49
C TRP A 255 17.09 5.33 9.10
N THR A 256 18.17 5.89 9.56
CA THR A 256 19.16 5.12 10.32
C THR A 256 18.58 4.68 11.65
N THR A 257 19.15 3.64 12.23
CA THR A 257 18.76 3.17 13.58
C THR A 257 18.95 4.28 14.61
N GLU A 258 20.01 5.06 14.49
CA GLU A 258 20.30 6.18 15.39
C GLU A 258 19.22 7.27 15.34
N GLU A 259 18.78 7.66 14.13
CA GLU A 259 17.70 8.64 13.95
C GLU A 259 16.38 8.16 14.57
N LEU A 260 16.03 6.88 14.36
CA LEU A 260 14.82 6.29 14.94
C LEU A 260 14.89 6.24 16.48
N LEU A 261 16.05 5.85 17.05
CA LEU A 261 16.23 5.83 18.50
C LEU A 261 16.19 7.23 19.11
N LYS A 262 16.76 8.22 18.44
CA LYS A 262 16.71 9.63 18.85
C LYS A 262 15.27 10.17 18.83
N ASP A 263 14.51 9.85 17.79
CA ASP A 263 13.09 10.23 17.68
C ASP A 263 12.26 9.54 18.79
N LYS A 264 12.51 8.25 19.04
CA LYS A 264 11.89 7.53 20.15
C LYS A 264 12.15 8.18 21.50
N GLN A 265 13.41 8.55 21.77
CA GLN A 265 13.80 9.22 23.00
C GLN A 265 13.10 10.58 23.18
N ALA A 266 12.96 11.35 22.11
CA ALA A 266 12.23 12.60 22.11
C ALA A 266 10.74 12.43 22.46
N HIS A 267 10.11 11.31 22.00
CA HIS A 267 8.74 10.98 22.39
C HIS A 267 8.63 10.52 23.86
N VAL A 268 9.64 9.82 24.39
CA VAL A 268 9.72 9.51 25.83
C VAL A 268 9.73 10.78 26.66
N GLU A 269 10.58 11.75 26.29
CA GLU A 269 10.69 13.05 27.02
C GLU A 269 9.40 13.88 26.99
N ARG A 270 8.58 13.72 25.96
CA ARG A 270 7.26 14.35 25.83
C ARG A 270 6.10 13.57 26.46
N ASN A 271 6.37 12.40 27.10
CA ASN A 271 5.37 11.46 27.58
C ASN A 271 4.43 10.94 26.46
N GLN A 272 4.97 10.76 25.25
CA GLN A 272 4.25 10.31 24.05
C GLN A 272 4.78 8.98 23.52
N LEU A 273 5.41 8.15 24.35
CA LEU A 273 5.99 6.88 23.91
C LEU A 273 4.94 5.94 23.30
N SER A 274 3.73 5.87 23.87
CA SER A 274 2.64 5.05 23.33
C SER A 274 2.29 5.43 21.88
N LEU A 275 2.27 6.73 21.58
CA LEU A 275 2.07 7.23 20.23
C LEU A 275 3.20 6.75 19.29
N TRP A 276 4.47 6.86 19.72
CA TRP A 276 5.60 6.42 18.94
C TRP A 276 5.59 4.91 18.67
N LEU A 277 5.30 4.10 19.69
CA LEU A 277 5.20 2.65 19.56
C LEU A 277 4.12 2.24 18.57
N ARG A 278 2.99 2.91 18.59
CA ARG A 278 1.88 2.70 17.68
C ARG A 278 2.27 3.04 16.23
N GLU A 279 2.81 4.23 16.02
CA GLU A 279 3.10 4.76 14.69
C GLU A 279 4.34 4.11 14.03
N MET A 280 5.34 3.77 14.84
CA MET A 280 6.65 3.33 14.33
C MET A 280 6.92 1.83 14.58
N GLU A 281 6.44 1.27 15.68
CA GLU A 281 6.64 -0.17 15.96
C GLU A 281 5.38 -1.01 15.71
N CYS A 282 4.28 -0.41 15.24
CA CYS A 282 3.00 -1.10 15.03
C CYS A 282 2.50 -1.82 16.31
N ARG A 283 2.70 -1.19 17.47
CA ARG A 283 2.34 -1.75 18.78
C ARG A 283 1.39 -0.84 19.51
N VAL A 284 0.21 -1.36 19.82
CA VAL A 284 -0.72 -0.70 20.75
C VAL A 284 -0.29 -1.02 22.18
N VAL A 285 -0.13 0.01 22.97
CA VAL A 285 0.20 -0.10 24.41
C VAL A 285 -0.79 0.76 25.16
N GLY A 286 -1.50 0.18 26.12
CA GLY A 286 -2.44 0.92 26.99
C GLY A 286 -1.74 2.05 27.74
N GLU A 287 -2.51 3.04 28.18
CA GLU A 287 -1.97 4.20 28.94
C GLU A 287 -1.17 3.79 30.19
N GLU A 288 -1.47 2.65 30.79
CA GLU A 288 -0.70 2.06 31.90
C GLU A 288 0.73 1.71 31.51
N GLY A 289 1.01 1.41 30.23
CA GLY A 289 2.36 1.12 29.72
C GLY A 289 3.29 2.34 29.77
N ASN A 290 2.77 3.56 29.80
CA ASN A 290 3.58 4.78 29.97
C ASN A 290 4.16 4.91 31.39
N ALA A 291 3.56 4.25 32.39
CA ALA A 291 3.97 4.35 33.80
C ALA A 291 5.07 3.34 34.21
N PHE A 292 5.36 2.33 33.39
CA PHE A 292 6.26 1.21 33.73
C PHE A 292 7.59 1.20 32.98
N LEU A 293 8.07 2.34 32.50
CA LEU A 293 9.45 2.40 31.99
C LEU A 293 10.41 2.63 33.16
N PRO A 294 11.39 1.72 33.40
CA PRO A 294 12.44 2.00 34.38
C PRO A 294 13.08 3.33 33.97
N GLN A 295 13.17 4.28 34.90
CA GLN A 295 14.05 5.43 34.75
C GLN A 295 15.44 4.88 34.46
N ILE A 296 15.84 4.85 33.19
CA ILE A 296 17.23 4.55 32.81
C ILE A 296 18.05 5.65 33.44
N GLY A 297 18.81 5.24 34.43
CA GLY A 297 19.47 6.09 35.40
C GLY A 297 20.21 7.26 34.76
N ARG A 298 20.05 8.43 35.33
CA ARG A 298 21.03 9.48 35.28
C ARG A 298 22.33 8.92 35.88
N ALA A 299 23.24 8.48 35.02
CA ALA A 299 24.61 8.29 35.47
C ALA A 299 25.12 9.69 35.85
N HIS A 300 25.32 9.90 37.12
CA HIS A 300 26.07 11.02 37.61
C HIS A 300 27.52 10.92 37.07
N VAL A 301 27.94 11.94 36.31
CA VAL A 301 29.35 12.26 36.14
C VAL A 301 29.74 13.12 37.31
#